data_a0cc002e79ebf4662325a9646459e4e5
#
_entry.id   a0cc002e79ebf4662325a9646459e4e5
#
_cell.length_a   1.000
_cell.length_b   1.000
_cell.length_c   1.000
_cell.angle_alpha   90.00
_cell.angle_beta   90.00
_cell.angle_gamma   90.00
#
_symmetry.space_group_name_H-M   'P 1'
#
loop_
_entity.id
_entity.type
_entity.pdbx_description
1 polymer ?
#
loop_
_entity_poly.entity_id
_entity_poly.type
_entity_poly.pdbx_seq_one_letter_code
_entity_poly.pdbx_strand_id
1 'polypeptide(L)'
;MILLRLALAVLFFGLLPGLAGAEDTPIRRHALSLIGEPKYPAGFAHFDYVNPDAPKGGLVRISDIGSFDSLNPVLYKGEAAGGLGFVYESLMADSLEESSTRYGLIVEWASYPPDYSSVTFKIRDEARWHDGKPITPEDVIYSLEVNKAANPRMGLYYKNVMRAEATAANEVTFYFDVKNNRELPMIMGELTILPKHWWTGKDSHGNQRDPMKTTLEPPLGSGPYRIKEVKPGRSIAYERVKDYWAKDLPVNKGQWNYDEVRFEYYRDETVAFESFKAGNLDYWQETSAKNWATAYDFSAVRNGFIKRQEVTVKRSQPMQCFVLNLRRSPFEDRRVRQAFNLAFDFEWANKNLFYGQYARVGSYFQGSELAAPQEKPEGRELEILTEVKDGVPQEVFTEVHRNPVNANPDDMRGNLRKAVELLKEAGWEV
;
A
#
# COMPACT_ATOMS: atom_id res chain seq x y z
N MET A 1 -45.98 -88.23 -4.88
CA MET A 1 -46.15 -87.27 -3.79
C MET A 1 -44.93 -86.32 -3.87
N ILE A 2 -45.06 -85.26 -4.58
CA ILE A 2 -44.00 -84.26 -4.81
C ILE A 2 -44.47 -82.94 -4.30
N LEU A 3 -43.84 -82.40 -3.23
CA LEU A 3 -44.13 -81.12 -2.65
C LEU A 3 -43.39 -80.03 -3.39
N LEU A 4 -44.17 -79.09 -3.95
CA LEU A 4 -43.72 -77.90 -4.65
C LEU A 4 -43.37 -76.82 -3.59
N ARG A 5 -42.16 -76.33 -3.56
CA ARG A 5 -41.81 -75.11 -2.77
C ARG A 5 -41.66 -73.94 -3.67
N LEU A 6 -42.60 -72.97 -3.56
CA LEU A 6 -42.52 -71.64 -4.15
C LEU A 6 -41.53 -70.80 -3.36
N ALA A 7 -40.50 -70.30 -4.02
CA ALA A 7 -39.58 -69.28 -3.46
C ALA A 7 -40.07 -67.88 -3.89
N LEU A 8 -40.48 -67.06 -2.91
CA LEU A 8 -40.86 -65.66 -3.07
C LEU A 8 -39.59 -64.81 -3.05
N ALA A 9 -39.19 -64.27 -4.19
CA ALA A 9 -38.08 -63.31 -4.27
C ALA A 9 -38.63 -61.90 -3.97
N VAL A 10 -38.28 -61.35 -2.79
CA VAL A 10 -38.57 -59.95 -2.43
C VAL A 10 -37.43 -59.10 -3.00
N LEU A 11 -37.73 -58.32 -4.01
CA LEU A 11 -36.83 -57.25 -4.50
C LEU A 11 -36.80 -56.10 -3.49
N PHE A 12 -35.72 -55.98 -2.75
CA PHE A 12 -35.41 -54.80 -1.98
C PHE A 12 -34.85 -53.72 -2.93
N PHE A 13 -35.65 -52.73 -3.32
CA PHE A 13 -35.18 -51.51 -3.94
C PHE A 13 -34.57 -50.65 -2.83
N GLY A 14 -33.26 -50.78 -2.64
CA GLY A 14 -32.49 -49.87 -1.78
C GLY A 14 -32.52 -48.45 -2.38
N LEU A 15 -33.26 -47.53 -1.75
CA LEU A 15 -33.00 -46.12 -1.93
C LEU A 15 -31.59 -45.83 -1.44
N LEU A 16 -30.64 -45.63 -2.35
CA LEU A 16 -29.40 -44.95 -2.05
C LEU A 16 -29.75 -43.52 -1.69
N PRO A 17 -29.41 -43.00 -0.50
CA PRO A 17 -29.47 -41.57 -0.25
C PRO A 17 -28.49 -40.95 -1.24
N GLY A 18 -29.01 -40.04 -2.08
CA GLY A 18 -28.16 -39.18 -2.92
C GLY A 18 -27.14 -38.51 -2.01
N LEU A 19 -25.87 -38.69 -2.32
CA LEU A 19 -24.81 -37.84 -1.83
C LEU A 19 -25.18 -36.39 -2.23
N ALA A 20 -25.88 -35.69 -1.36
CA ALA A 20 -25.91 -34.25 -1.40
C ALA A 20 -24.44 -33.82 -1.33
N GLY A 21 -23.91 -33.31 -2.44
CA GLY A 21 -22.60 -32.73 -2.44
C GLY A 21 -22.55 -31.74 -1.27
N ALA A 22 -21.59 -31.90 -0.40
CA ALA A 22 -21.31 -30.88 0.61
C ALA A 22 -21.11 -29.60 -0.18
N GLU A 23 -22.03 -28.65 -0.07
CA GLU A 23 -21.78 -27.27 -0.48
C GLU A 23 -20.52 -26.85 0.26
N ASP A 24 -19.43 -26.68 -0.46
CA ASP A 24 -18.18 -26.15 0.09
C ASP A 24 -18.50 -24.80 0.72
N THR A 25 -18.66 -24.78 2.04
CA THR A 25 -18.93 -23.56 2.79
C THR A 25 -17.77 -22.58 2.49
N PRO A 26 -18.04 -21.40 1.92
CA PRO A 26 -16.98 -20.48 1.55
C PRO A 26 -16.07 -20.16 2.73
N ILE A 27 -14.76 -20.30 2.56
CA ILE A 27 -13.80 -20.02 3.62
C ILE A 27 -13.80 -18.50 3.89
N ARG A 28 -14.19 -18.13 5.10
CA ARG A 28 -14.19 -16.74 5.57
C ARG A 28 -12.83 -16.40 6.17
N ARG A 29 -12.22 -15.33 5.68
CA ARG A 29 -10.88 -14.86 6.05
C ARG A 29 -10.96 -13.49 6.69
N HIS A 30 -10.45 -13.32 7.90
CA HIS A 30 -10.36 -12.03 8.60
C HIS A 30 -9.24 -11.14 8.04
N ALA A 31 -8.32 -11.73 7.29
CA ALA A 31 -7.21 -11.07 6.64
C ALA A 31 -6.93 -11.70 5.27
N LEU A 32 -6.33 -10.93 4.38
CA LEU A 32 -5.81 -11.38 3.08
C LEU A 32 -4.29 -11.24 3.08
N SER A 33 -3.57 -12.27 2.66
CA SER A 33 -2.12 -12.26 2.51
C SER A 33 -1.72 -12.81 1.15
N LEU A 34 -0.78 -12.16 0.48
CA LEU A 34 -0.17 -12.67 -0.76
C LEU A 34 0.97 -13.65 -0.46
N ILE A 35 1.58 -13.56 0.73
CA ILE A 35 2.77 -14.33 1.09
C ILE A 35 2.58 -14.91 2.47
N GLY A 36 2.56 -16.23 2.56
CA GLY A 36 2.40 -16.94 3.83
C GLY A 36 1.06 -16.69 4.51
N GLU A 37 1.01 -16.94 5.80
CA GLU A 37 -0.16 -16.73 6.65
C GLU A 37 -0.07 -15.35 7.32
N PRO A 38 -1.21 -14.69 7.58
CA PRO A 38 -1.22 -13.45 8.34
C PRO A 38 -0.57 -13.60 9.72
N LYS A 39 0.28 -12.67 10.11
CA LYS A 39 0.94 -12.64 11.42
C LYS A 39 -0.07 -12.64 12.58
N TYR A 40 -1.14 -11.88 12.44
CA TYR A 40 -2.14 -11.72 13.48
C TYR A 40 -3.33 -12.65 13.24
N PRO A 41 -3.66 -13.54 14.18
CA PRO A 41 -4.79 -14.46 14.07
C PRO A 41 -6.12 -13.71 14.18
N ALA A 42 -7.21 -14.37 13.79
CA ALA A 42 -8.55 -13.85 13.99
C ALA A 42 -8.78 -13.49 15.48
N GLY A 43 -9.33 -12.29 15.73
CA GLY A 43 -9.57 -11.81 17.07
C GLY A 43 -8.34 -11.30 17.83
N PHE A 44 -7.23 -11.00 17.15
CA PHE A 44 -6.09 -10.35 17.78
C PHE A 44 -6.48 -9.05 18.50
N ALA A 45 -5.70 -8.63 19.49
CA ALA A 45 -6.07 -7.51 20.35
C ALA A 45 -5.72 -6.13 19.76
N HIS A 46 -4.56 -6.01 19.15
CA HIS A 46 -4.00 -4.81 18.49
C HIS A 46 -2.72 -5.19 17.74
N PHE A 47 -2.26 -4.33 16.88
CA PHE A 47 -0.93 -4.50 16.26
C PHE A 47 0.19 -4.35 17.30
N ASP A 48 1.30 -5.07 17.13
CA ASP A 48 2.43 -5.06 18.08
C ASP A 48 3.16 -3.73 18.11
N TYR A 49 3.11 -2.95 17.03
CA TYR A 49 3.80 -1.66 16.91
C TYR A 49 3.05 -0.48 17.53
N VAL A 50 1.87 -0.70 18.11
CA VAL A 50 1.10 0.37 18.79
C VAL A 50 1.17 0.23 20.30
N ASN A 51 0.99 1.35 21.00
CA ASN A 51 0.68 1.34 22.42
C ASN A 51 -0.84 1.42 22.59
N PRO A 52 -1.54 0.34 23.02
CA PRO A 52 -2.99 0.35 23.18
C PRO A 52 -3.47 1.34 24.25
N ASP A 53 -2.61 1.68 25.22
CA ASP A 53 -2.88 2.61 26.31
C ASP A 53 -2.35 4.03 26.02
N ALA A 54 -1.99 4.33 24.78
CA ALA A 54 -1.53 5.66 24.40
C ALA A 54 -2.58 6.72 24.76
N PRO A 55 -2.18 7.83 25.43
CA PRO A 55 -3.12 8.87 25.85
C PRO A 55 -3.76 9.53 24.63
N LYS A 56 -5.05 9.82 24.76
CA LYS A 56 -5.81 10.54 23.74
C LYS A 56 -5.88 12.01 24.11
N GLY A 57 -5.61 12.90 23.16
CA GLY A 57 -5.71 14.33 23.40
C GLY A 57 -4.69 15.15 22.62
N GLY A 58 -4.78 16.47 22.79
CA GLY A 58 -3.81 17.41 22.24
C GLY A 58 -3.91 17.67 20.73
N LEU A 59 -3.00 18.51 20.25
CA LEU A 59 -2.85 18.93 18.88
C LEU A 59 -1.46 18.53 18.36
N VAL A 60 -1.40 18.06 17.13
CA VAL A 60 -0.14 17.90 16.38
C VAL A 60 -0.16 18.75 15.12
N ARG A 61 0.89 19.56 14.92
CA ARG A 61 1.12 20.39 13.72
C ARG A 61 2.20 19.74 12.86
N ILE A 62 1.86 19.48 11.62
CA ILE A 62 2.71 18.82 10.62
C ILE A 62 2.85 19.76 9.43
N SER A 63 4.02 19.78 8.79
CA SER A 63 4.20 20.55 7.54
C SER A 63 3.70 19.77 6.34
N ASP A 64 3.23 20.52 5.35
CA ASP A 64 3.07 20.04 3.99
C ASP A 64 3.68 21.09 3.03
N ILE A 65 4.11 20.66 1.84
CA ILE A 65 4.80 21.52 0.89
C ILE A 65 3.91 21.82 -0.31
N GLY A 66 3.91 23.09 -0.74
CA GLY A 66 3.11 23.57 -1.85
C GLY A 66 1.78 24.15 -1.41
N SER A 67 0.70 23.64 -1.93
CA SER A 67 -0.67 24.15 -1.72
C SER A 67 -1.68 23.05 -2.00
N PHE A 68 -2.96 23.30 -1.74
CA PHE A 68 -4.05 22.41 -2.15
C PHE A 68 -5.24 23.23 -2.69
N ASP A 69 -5.98 22.63 -3.60
CA ASP A 69 -7.19 23.18 -4.20
C ASP A 69 -8.37 22.20 -4.19
N SER A 70 -8.19 21.03 -3.58
CA SER A 70 -9.22 20.00 -3.55
C SER A 70 -9.26 19.23 -2.23
N LEU A 71 -10.48 18.94 -1.79
CA LEU A 71 -10.80 17.98 -0.72
C LEU A 71 -11.43 16.68 -1.29
N ASN A 72 -11.39 16.50 -2.60
CA ASN A 72 -11.83 15.28 -3.27
C ASN A 72 -10.70 14.24 -3.22
N PRO A 73 -10.89 13.09 -2.57
CA PRO A 73 -9.80 12.12 -2.33
C PRO A 73 -9.46 11.27 -3.55
N VAL A 74 -10.33 11.21 -4.55
CA VAL A 74 -10.20 10.26 -5.68
C VAL A 74 -9.86 10.93 -7.00
N LEU A 75 -9.98 12.25 -7.10
CA LEU A 75 -9.78 12.96 -8.35
C LEU A 75 -8.29 13.01 -8.72
N TYR A 76 -7.98 12.67 -9.97
CA TYR A 76 -6.61 12.76 -10.50
C TYR A 76 -6.15 14.21 -10.74
N LYS A 77 -7.09 15.13 -11.01
CA LYS A 77 -6.81 16.54 -11.30
C LYS A 77 -6.89 17.39 -10.02
N GLY A 78 -6.06 18.40 -9.96
CA GLY A 78 -5.94 19.27 -8.79
C GLY A 78 -4.93 18.74 -7.77
N GLU A 79 -4.72 19.50 -6.72
CA GLU A 79 -3.82 19.17 -5.61
C GLU A 79 -4.69 18.88 -4.38
N ALA A 80 -4.75 17.61 -4.01
CA ALA A 80 -5.53 17.18 -2.86
C ALA A 80 -4.87 17.62 -1.55
N ALA A 81 -5.68 18.04 -0.57
CA ALA A 81 -5.16 18.40 0.74
C ALA A 81 -4.53 17.22 1.47
N GLY A 82 -3.42 17.47 2.16
CA GLY A 82 -2.78 16.49 3.03
C GLY A 82 -3.72 15.99 4.13
N GLY A 83 -3.62 14.71 4.49
CA GLY A 83 -4.41 14.12 5.57
C GLY A 83 -5.83 13.68 5.21
N LEU A 84 -6.29 13.79 3.95
CA LEU A 84 -7.64 13.33 3.56
C LEU A 84 -7.88 11.85 3.86
N GLY A 85 -6.83 11.03 3.86
CA GLY A 85 -6.92 9.61 4.28
C GLY A 85 -7.37 9.40 5.72
N PHE A 86 -7.36 10.43 6.58
CA PHE A 86 -7.92 10.33 7.93
C PHE A 86 -9.46 10.39 7.96
N VAL A 87 -10.06 10.90 6.89
CA VAL A 87 -11.52 11.08 6.76
C VAL A 87 -12.20 9.84 6.18
N TYR A 88 -11.46 9.07 5.38
CA TYR A 88 -11.98 7.92 4.64
C TYR A 88 -11.32 6.62 5.08
N GLU A 89 -12.01 5.54 4.83
CA GLU A 89 -11.51 4.20 5.09
C GLU A 89 -11.60 3.33 3.84
N SER A 90 -10.76 2.32 3.78
CA SER A 90 -10.83 1.23 2.81
C SER A 90 -11.56 0.02 3.40
N LEU A 91 -11.91 -0.95 2.57
CA LEU A 91 -12.53 -2.20 3.03
C LEU A 91 -11.65 -2.92 4.06
N MET A 92 -10.33 -2.89 3.86
CA MET A 92 -9.35 -3.53 4.75
C MET A 92 -8.22 -2.56 5.09
N ALA A 93 -7.60 -2.72 6.26
CA ALA A 93 -6.47 -1.93 6.75
C ALA A 93 -5.13 -2.61 6.48
N ASP A 94 -4.10 -1.81 6.22
CA ASP A 94 -2.71 -2.27 6.12
C ASP A 94 -2.13 -2.63 7.48
N SER A 95 -1.20 -3.58 7.48
CA SER A 95 -0.24 -3.76 8.59
C SER A 95 1.09 -3.10 8.21
N LEU A 96 1.68 -2.33 9.13
CA LEU A 96 3.00 -1.73 8.93
C LEU A 96 4.16 -2.74 9.03
N GLU A 97 3.87 -3.96 9.50
CA GLU A 97 4.85 -5.03 9.64
C GLU A 97 4.79 -6.07 8.54
N GLU A 98 3.72 -6.06 7.73
CA GLU A 98 3.46 -7.05 6.69
C GLU A 98 3.10 -6.36 5.40
N SER A 99 4.06 -6.22 4.49
CA SER A 99 3.88 -5.46 3.25
C SER A 99 2.86 -6.06 2.27
N SER A 100 2.47 -7.30 2.47
CA SER A 100 1.58 -8.07 1.58
C SER A 100 0.33 -8.61 2.29
N THR A 101 -0.02 -8.05 3.46
CA THR A 101 -1.17 -8.51 4.26
C THR A 101 -2.07 -7.33 4.65
N ARG A 102 -3.39 -7.56 4.56
CA ARG A 102 -4.43 -6.62 4.97
C ARG A 102 -5.42 -7.29 5.90
N TYR A 103 -5.92 -6.54 6.86
CA TYR A 103 -6.87 -6.99 7.89
C TYR A 103 -8.22 -6.30 7.73
N GLY A 104 -9.30 -6.98 8.04
CA GLY A 104 -10.64 -6.42 7.91
C GLY A 104 -10.82 -5.14 8.73
N LEU A 105 -11.27 -4.05 8.07
CA LEU A 105 -11.63 -2.76 8.67
C LEU A 105 -13.12 -2.52 8.48
N ILE A 106 -13.57 -1.93 7.37
CA ILE A 106 -15.02 -1.84 7.06
C ILE A 106 -15.63 -3.23 6.95
N VAL A 107 -14.85 -4.20 6.44
CA VAL A 107 -15.31 -5.58 6.30
C VAL A 107 -14.90 -6.45 7.49
N GLU A 108 -15.79 -7.38 7.83
CA GLU A 108 -15.57 -8.38 8.87
C GLU A 108 -14.72 -9.55 8.32
N TRP A 109 -15.05 -9.98 7.12
CA TRP A 109 -14.34 -11.05 6.43
C TRP A 109 -14.40 -10.91 4.91
N ALA A 110 -13.47 -11.59 4.26
CA ALA A 110 -13.44 -11.80 2.82
C ALA A 110 -13.51 -13.30 2.50
N SER A 111 -14.11 -13.65 1.35
CA SER A 111 -14.14 -15.00 0.82
C SER A 111 -13.95 -14.98 -0.69
N TYR A 112 -13.17 -15.93 -1.22
CA TYR A 112 -12.94 -16.08 -2.66
C TYR A 112 -12.75 -17.56 -3.02
N PRO A 113 -13.12 -17.96 -4.25
CA PRO A 113 -12.91 -19.32 -4.73
C PRO A 113 -11.44 -19.59 -5.02
N PRO A 114 -11.01 -20.88 -5.11
CA PRO A 114 -9.62 -21.24 -5.38
C PRO A 114 -9.03 -20.67 -6.67
N ASP A 115 -9.87 -20.39 -7.66
CA ASP A 115 -9.45 -19.79 -8.95
C ASP A 115 -9.41 -18.25 -8.95
N TYR A 116 -9.70 -17.61 -7.81
CA TYR A 116 -9.72 -16.15 -7.66
C TYR A 116 -10.59 -15.42 -8.70
N SER A 117 -11.64 -16.06 -9.21
CA SER A 117 -12.55 -15.47 -10.20
C SER A 117 -13.48 -14.41 -9.61
N SER A 118 -13.59 -14.35 -8.29
CA SER A 118 -14.38 -13.35 -7.55
C SER A 118 -13.87 -13.18 -6.13
N VAL A 119 -14.34 -12.13 -5.46
CA VAL A 119 -14.20 -11.97 -4.01
C VAL A 119 -15.46 -11.40 -3.42
N THR A 120 -15.93 -11.97 -2.32
CA THR A 120 -17.06 -11.47 -1.51
C THR A 120 -16.53 -10.88 -0.23
N PHE A 121 -17.00 -9.68 0.12
CA PHE A 121 -16.73 -9.00 1.37
C PHE A 121 -18.01 -8.82 2.16
N LYS A 122 -17.95 -9.11 3.47
CA LYS A 122 -19.02 -8.85 4.42
C LYS A 122 -18.74 -7.53 5.12
N ILE A 123 -19.56 -6.52 4.89
CA ILE A 123 -19.52 -5.23 5.58
C ILE A 123 -19.98 -5.44 7.04
N ARG A 124 -19.29 -4.83 8.00
CA ARG A 124 -19.67 -4.87 9.41
C ARG A 124 -20.99 -4.16 9.64
N ASP A 125 -21.81 -4.70 10.49
CA ASP A 125 -23.13 -4.12 10.83
C ASP A 125 -22.99 -2.78 11.59
N GLU A 126 -21.88 -2.56 12.31
CA GLU A 126 -21.55 -1.33 13.01
C GLU A 126 -20.91 -0.25 12.12
N ALA A 127 -20.46 -0.59 10.90
CA ALA A 127 -19.79 0.36 10.01
C ALA A 127 -20.74 1.48 9.57
N ARG A 128 -20.33 2.73 9.82
CA ARG A 128 -21.19 3.90 9.59
C ARG A 128 -20.39 5.13 9.18
N TRP A 129 -21.07 6.00 8.48
CA TRP A 129 -20.62 7.35 8.15
C TRP A 129 -20.70 8.29 9.36
N HIS A 130 -20.03 9.43 9.31
CA HIS A 130 -20.06 10.45 10.35
C HIS A 130 -21.46 11.05 10.59
N ASP A 131 -22.40 10.89 9.65
CA ASP A 131 -23.80 11.28 9.81
C ASP A 131 -24.67 10.17 10.45
N GLY A 132 -24.04 9.06 10.84
CA GLY A 132 -24.69 7.92 11.50
C GLY A 132 -25.35 6.91 10.56
N LYS A 133 -25.40 7.15 9.25
CA LYS A 133 -25.94 6.18 8.30
C LYS A 133 -24.99 5.00 8.12
N PRO A 134 -25.51 3.78 7.90
CA PRO A 134 -24.68 2.61 7.66
C PRO A 134 -23.91 2.73 6.33
N ILE A 135 -22.74 2.10 6.30
CA ILE A 135 -22.02 1.85 5.04
C ILE A 135 -22.67 0.64 4.38
N THR A 136 -22.98 0.75 3.10
CA THR A 136 -23.76 -0.25 2.34
C THR A 136 -22.99 -0.82 1.16
N PRO A 137 -23.41 -1.98 0.62
CA PRO A 137 -22.85 -2.50 -0.64
C PRO A 137 -22.95 -1.50 -1.80
N GLU A 138 -23.98 -0.66 -1.84
CA GLU A 138 -24.18 0.38 -2.84
C GLU A 138 -23.12 1.49 -2.75
N ASP A 139 -22.64 1.82 -1.54
CA ASP A 139 -21.52 2.75 -1.34
C ASP A 139 -20.23 2.15 -1.92
N VAL A 140 -20.01 0.85 -1.72
CA VAL A 140 -18.83 0.14 -2.23
C VAL A 140 -18.83 0.08 -3.76
N ILE A 141 -19.98 -0.29 -4.37
CA ILE A 141 -20.14 -0.34 -5.82
C ILE A 141 -19.92 1.06 -6.42
N TYR A 142 -20.56 2.07 -5.85
CA TYR A 142 -20.40 3.47 -6.25
C TYR A 142 -18.94 3.92 -6.17
N SER A 143 -18.23 3.53 -5.11
CA SER A 143 -16.83 3.90 -4.92
C SER A 143 -15.92 3.32 -6.01
N LEU A 144 -16.14 2.07 -6.42
CA LEU A 144 -15.40 1.45 -7.52
C LEU A 144 -15.63 2.22 -8.84
N GLU A 145 -16.89 2.53 -9.15
CA GLU A 145 -17.26 3.25 -10.38
C GLU A 145 -16.62 4.64 -10.43
N VAL A 146 -16.71 5.38 -9.32
CA VAL A 146 -16.12 6.72 -9.22
C VAL A 146 -14.60 6.66 -9.34
N ASN A 147 -13.92 5.75 -8.63
CA ASN A 147 -12.46 5.60 -8.71
C ASN A 147 -11.99 5.29 -10.14
N LYS A 148 -12.68 4.38 -10.84
CA LYS A 148 -12.35 4.04 -12.23
C LYS A 148 -12.56 5.24 -13.19
N ALA A 149 -13.58 6.06 -12.97
CA ALA A 149 -13.93 7.18 -13.83
C ALA A 149 -13.09 8.45 -13.53
N ALA A 150 -12.87 8.76 -12.25
CA ALA A 150 -12.20 10.00 -11.83
C ALA A 150 -10.68 9.96 -12.01
N ASN A 151 -10.09 8.76 -12.06
CA ASN A 151 -8.66 8.58 -12.11
C ASN A 151 -8.27 7.53 -13.16
N PRO A 152 -7.67 7.92 -14.31
CA PRO A 152 -7.27 6.98 -15.36
C PRO A 152 -6.30 5.89 -14.89
N ARG A 153 -5.47 6.17 -13.88
CA ARG A 153 -4.56 5.16 -13.28
C ARG A 153 -5.35 4.11 -12.53
N MET A 154 -6.37 4.54 -11.77
CA MET A 154 -7.29 3.61 -11.08
C MET A 154 -8.16 2.84 -12.07
N GLY A 155 -8.54 3.46 -13.20
CA GLY A 155 -9.21 2.76 -14.30
C GLY A 155 -8.39 1.58 -14.83
N LEU A 156 -7.05 1.76 -14.97
CA LEU A 156 -6.14 0.68 -15.34
C LEU A 156 -5.90 -0.32 -14.19
N TYR A 157 -5.80 0.17 -12.96
CA TYR A 157 -5.57 -0.67 -11.78
C TYR A 157 -6.72 -1.64 -11.54
N TYR A 158 -7.97 -1.15 -11.65
CA TYR A 158 -9.18 -1.95 -11.51
C TYR A 158 -9.70 -2.55 -12.84
N LYS A 159 -8.88 -2.60 -13.88
CA LYS A 159 -9.32 -3.04 -15.24
C LYS A 159 -9.92 -4.44 -15.24
N ASN A 160 -9.39 -5.34 -14.43
CA ASN A 160 -9.85 -6.72 -14.37
C ASN A 160 -11.13 -6.92 -13.52
N VAL A 161 -11.64 -5.86 -12.90
CA VAL A 161 -12.93 -5.90 -12.18
C VAL A 161 -14.06 -5.64 -13.18
N MET A 162 -14.78 -6.68 -13.56
CA MET A 162 -15.88 -6.59 -14.52
C MET A 162 -17.10 -5.90 -13.92
N ARG A 163 -17.49 -6.33 -12.72
CA ARG A 163 -18.68 -5.82 -12.04
C ARG A 163 -18.57 -6.07 -10.53
N ALA A 164 -19.37 -5.32 -9.78
CA ALA A 164 -19.61 -5.51 -8.37
C ALA A 164 -21.11 -5.59 -8.12
N GLU A 165 -21.56 -6.48 -7.24
CA GLU A 165 -22.96 -6.71 -6.94
C GLU A 165 -23.19 -6.83 -5.44
N ALA A 166 -24.32 -6.28 -4.95
CA ALA A 166 -24.83 -6.58 -3.61
C ALA A 166 -25.41 -8.00 -3.62
N THR A 167 -24.71 -8.93 -3.00
CA THR A 167 -25.11 -10.35 -2.97
C THR A 167 -25.92 -10.71 -1.73
N ALA A 168 -25.86 -9.88 -0.69
CA ALA A 168 -26.75 -9.89 0.47
C ALA A 168 -26.90 -8.48 1.05
N ALA A 169 -27.68 -8.29 2.08
CA ALA A 169 -27.97 -6.97 2.69
C ALA A 169 -26.70 -6.17 3.05
N ASN A 170 -25.62 -6.85 3.42
CA ASN A 170 -24.33 -6.27 3.77
C ASN A 170 -23.14 -7.08 3.20
N GLU A 171 -23.36 -7.74 2.06
CA GLU A 171 -22.30 -8.42 1.29
C GLU A 171 -22.20 -7.84 -0.10
N VAL A 172 -20.96 -7.62 -0.55
CA VAL A 172 -20.63 -7.18 -1.89
C VAL A 172 -19.67 -8.17 -2.52
N THR A 173 -19.96 -8.59 -3.76
CA THR A 173 -19.12 -9.48 -4.54
C THR A 173 -18.58 -8.77 -5.76
N PHE A 174 -17.27 -8.83 -5.93
CA PHE A 174 -16.56 -8.37 -7.13
C PHE A 174 -16.24 -9.58 -8.01
N TYR A 175 -16.50 -9.46 -9.30
CA TYR A 175 -16.25 -10.49 -10.31
C TYR A 175 -15.14 -10.02 -11.24
N PHE A 176 -14.22 -10.94 -11.56
CA PHE A 176 -13.05 -10.67 -12.37
C PHE A 176 -13.12 -11.33 -13.74
N ASP A 177 -12.49 -10.70 -14.75
CA ASP A 177 -12.39 -11.25 -16.12
C ASP A 177 -11.20 -12.20 -16.31
N VAL A 178 -10.38 -12.38 -15.26
CA VAL A 178 -9.22 -13.28 -15.21
C VAL A 178 -9.34 -14.22 -14.04
N LYS A 179 -8.72 -15.39 -14.17
CA LYS A 179 -8.60 -16.39 -13.11
C LYS A 179 -7.16 -16.53 -12.65
N ASN A 180 -6.96 -17.12 -11.47
CA ASN A 180 -5.65 -17.40 -10.88
C ASN A 180 -4.79 -16.14 -10.60
N ASN A 181 -5.40 -14.95 -10.58
CA ASN A 181 -4.74 -13.76 -10.10
C ASN A 181 -5.08 -13.53 -8.62
N ARG A 182 -4.17 -13.99 -7.75
CA ARG A 182 -4.30 -13.93 -6.29
C ARG A 182 -4.25 -12.51 -5.72
N GLU A 183 -3.80 -11.51 -6.49
CA GLU A 183 -3.73 -10.12 -6.04
C GLU A 183 -5.10 -9.42 -6.05
N LEU A 184 -6.00 -9.84 -6.94
CA LEU A 184 -7.28 -9.14 -7.14
C LEU A 184 -8.15 -9.03 -5.87
N PRO A 185 -8.29 -10.06 -5.02
CA PRO A 185 -8.98 -9.93 -3.74
C PRO A 185 -8.37 -8.85 -2.84
N MET A 186 -7.04 -8.77 -2.77
CA MET A 186 -6.33 -7.77 -1.98
C MET A 186 -6.47 -6.37 -2.56
N ILE A 187 -6.37 -6.22 -3.88
CA ILE A 187 -6.61 -4.96 -4.61
C ILE A 187 -8.01 -4.41 -4.28
N MET A 188 -9.01 -5.27 -4.19
CA MET A 188 -10.34 -4.81 -3.78
C MET A 188 -10.41 -4.40 -2.32
N GLY A 189 -9.60 -5.03 -1.44
CA GLY A 189 -9.47 -4.62 -0.04
C GLY A 189 -8.94 -3.19 0.15
N GLU A 190 -8.21 -2.65 -0.83
CA GLU A 190 -7.65 -1.29 -0.83
C GLU A 190 -8.67 -0.20 -1.20
N LEU A 191 -9.80 -0.58 -1.76
CA LEU A 191 -10.76 0.37 -2.28
C LEU A 191 -11.23 1.32 -1.19
N THR A 192 -10.93 2.61 -1.37
CA THR A 192 -11.43 3.69 -0.50
C THR A 192 -12.92 3.87 -0.75
N ILE A 193 -13.70 3.83 0.33
CA ILE A 193 -15.15 3.86 0.26
C ILE A 193 -15.67 5.30 0.40
N LEU A 194 -16.61 5.64 -0.47
CA LEU A 194 -17.22 6.96 -0.60
C LEU A 194 -18.71 6.91 -0.24
N PRO A 195 -19.24 7.89 0.50
CA PRO A 195 -20.67 7.97 0.82
C PRO A 195 -21.49 8.36 -0.44
N LYS A 196 -22.11 7.38 -1.08
CA LYS A 196 -22.93 7.59 -2.29
C LYS A 196 -23.97 8.68 -2.06
N HIS A 197 -24.69 8.62 -0.95
CA HIS A 197 -25.75 9.57 -0.64
C HIS A 197 -25.27 11.01 -0.50
N TRP A 198 -24.03 11.24 -0.04
CA TRP A 198 -23.45 12.57 0.05
C TRP A 198 -22.99 13.06 -1.33
N TRP A 199 -22.26 12.24 -2.07
CA TRP A 199 -21.74 12.61 -3.39
C TRP A 199 -22.82 12.78 -4.45
N THR A 200 -23.96 12.07 -4.33
CA THR A 200 -25.13 12.22 -5.21
C THR A 200 -26.12 13.26 -4.69
N GLY A 201 -25.83 13.90 -3.56
CA GLY A 201 -26.63 14.97 -2.98
C GLY A 201 -26.24 16.36 -3.47
N LYS A 202 -26.87 17.37 -2.92
CA LYS A 202 -26.58 18.78 -3.22
C LYS A 202 -25.67 19.39 -2.16
N ASP A 203 -24.81 20.33 -2.59
CA ASP A 203 -23.99 21.14 -1.70
C ASP A 203 -24.83 22.17 -0.91
N SER A 204 -24.18 22.94 -0.03
CA SER A 204 -24.82 24.00 0.78
C SER A 204 -25.44 25.13 -0.05
N HIS A 205 -25.07 25.24 -1.33
CA HIS A 205 -25.59 26.25 -2.26
C HIS A 205 -26.70 25.68 -3.17
N GLY A 206 -27.07 24.41 -2.99
CA GLY A 206 -28.11 23.74 -3.79
C GLY A 206 -27.62 23.13 -5.11
N ASN A 207 -26.31 23.20 -5.40
CA ASN A 207 -25.73 22.58 -6.60
C ASN A 207 -25.54 21.07 -6.42
N GLN A 208 -25.69 20.32 -7.49
CA GLN A 208 -25.36 18.88 -7.49
C GLN A 208 -23.85 18.68 -7.28
N ARG A 209 -23.47 17.89 -6.28
CA ARG A 209 -22.08 17.49 -6.10
C ARG A 209 -21.63 16.61 -7.26
N ASP A 210 -20.37 16.74 -7.66
CA ASP A 210 -19.80 16.04 -8.79
C ASP A 210 -18.42 15.46 -8.38
N PRO A 211 -18.28 14.15 -8.21
CA PRO A 211 -17.01 13.53 -7.84
C PRO A 211 -15.92 13.67 -8.92
N MET A 212 -16.28 14.14 -10.14
CA MET A 212 -15.34 14.42 -11.22
C MET A 212 -14.75 15.83 -11.17
N LYS A 213 -15.07 16.61 -10.13
CA LYS A 213 -14.59 18.00 -9.95
C LYS A 213 -13.86 18.19 -8.63
N THR A 214 -12.94 19.16 -8.62
CA THR A 214 -12.35 19.66 -7.38
C THR A 214 -13.42 20.33 -6.51
N THR A 215 -13.27 20.20 -5.20
CA THR A 215 -14.14 20.85 -4.23
C THR A 215 -13.36 21.23 -2.99
N LEU A 216 -13.73 22.33 -2.35
CA LEU A 216 -13.27 22.72 -1.02
C LEU A 216 -14.37 22.56 0.05
N GLU A 217 -15.50 21.97 -0.33
CA GLU A 217 -16.52 21.56 0.64
C GLU A 217 -16.00 20.36 1.44
N PRO A 218 -15.97 20.42 2.78
CA PRO A 218 -15.57 19.30 3.62
C PRO A 218 -16.44 18.07 3.36
N PRO A 219 -15.84 16.97 2.91
CA PRO A 219 -16.60 15.77 2.59
C PRO A 219 -17.05 15.01 3.83
N LEU A 220 -18.16 14.29 3.71
CA LEU A 220 -18.58 13.29 4.68
C LEU A 220 -17.67 12.07 4.57
N GLY A 221 -17.21 11.55 5.71
CA GLY A 221 -16.39 10.35 5.79
C GLY A 221 -16.87 9.33 6.81
N SER A 222 -16.09 8.28 7.00
CA SER A 222 -16.30 7.22 8.01
C SER A 222 -15.11 7.09 8.97
N GLY A 223 -14.01 7.77 8.66
CA GLY A 223 -12.71 7.59 9.30
C GLY A 223 -12.58 8.19 10.70
N PRO A 224 -11.41 8.03 11.33
CA PRO A 224 -11.16 8.47 12.70
C PRO A 224 -11.15 9.98 12.89
N TYR A 225 -11.03 10.74 11.82
CA TYR A 225 -11.09 12.20 11.84
C TYR A 225 -12.07 12.74 10.81
N ARG A 226 -12.54 13.97 11.09
CA ARG A 226 -13.28 14.78 10.13
C ARG A 226 -12.63 16.16 9.98
N ILE A 227 -12.87 16.83 8.88
CA ILE A 227 -12.33 18.17 8.65
C ILE A 227 -12.99 19.16 9.62
N LYS A 228 -12.17 19.88 10.38
CA LYS A 228 -12.58 20.93 11.32
C LYS A 228 -12.52 22.32 10.71
N GLU A 229 -11.42 22.62 10.01
CA GLU A 229 -11.15 23.93 9.44
C GLU A 229 -10.38 23.81 8.13
N VAL A 230 -10.72 24.61 7.15
CA VAL A 230 -10.01 24.70 5.86
C VAL A 230 -9.63 26.15 5.62
N LYS A 231 -8.33 26.42 5.44
CA LYS A 231 -7.78 27.69 4.94
C LYS A 231 -7.10 27.39 3.62
N PRO A 232 -7.78 27.57 2.47
CA PRO A 232 -7.27 27.12 1.18
C PRO A 232 -5.84 27.59 0.92
N GLY A 233 -4.98 26.63 0.52
CA GLY A 233 -3.57 26.86 0.25
C GLY A 233 -2.68 27.23 1.44
N ARG A 234 -3.21 27.23 2.67
CA ARG A 234 -2.46 27.61 3.89
C ARG A 234 -2.45 26.53 4.95
N SER A 235 -3.63 26.05 5.33
CA SER A 235 -3.71 25.01 6.35
C SER A 235 -5.03 24.26 6.27
N ILE A 236 -5.02 23.03 6.77
CA ILE A 236 -6.20 22.21 7.01
C ILE A 236 -6.08 21.55 8.37
N ALA A 237 -7.17 21.57 9.15
CA ALA A 237 -7.23 20.95 10.45
C ALA A 237 -8.31 19.87 10.48
N TYR A 238 -7.97 18.76 11.12
CA TYR A 238 -8.83 17.60 11.32
C TYR A 238 -9.08 17.44 12.80
N GLU A 239 -10.33 17.20 13.20
CA GLU A 239 -10.69 16.86 14.57
C GLU A 239 -11.05 15.39 14.70
N ARG A 240 -10.63 14.76 15.79
CA ARG A 240 -10.90 13.36 16.07
C ARG A 240 -12.39 13.12 16.32
N VAL A 241 -12.96 12.12 15.68
CA VAL A 241 -14.33 11.65 15.89
C VAL A 241 -14.35 10.82 17.16
N LYS A 242 -14.95 11.36 18.25
CA LYS A 242 -14.92 10.72 19.57
C LYS A 242 -15.73 9.42 19.65
N ASP A 243 -16.79 9.34 18.87
CA ASP A 243 -17.68 8.19 18.71
C ASP A 243 -17.39 7.39 17.45
N TYR A 244 -16.14 7.47 16.94
CA TYR A 244 -15.70 6.73 15.79
C TYR A 244 -16.03 5.24 15.92
N TRP A 245 -16.77 4.72 14.95
CA TRP A 245 -17.37 3.39 14.99
C TRP A 245 -16.35 2.27 15.12
N ALA A 246 -15.18 2.42 14.50
CA ALA A 246 -14.11 1.41 14.43
C ALA A 246 -13.00 1.61 15.50
N LYS A 247 -13.18 2.50 16.48
CA LYS A 247 -12.13 2.85 17.46
C LYS A 247 -11.61 1.68 18.29
N ASP A 248 -12.45 0.68 18.53
CA ASP A 248 -12.14 -0.50 19.36
C ASP A 248 -11.74 -1.72 18.52
N LEU A 249 -11.76 -1.62 17.17
CA LEU A 249 -11.29 -2.69 16.31
C LEU A 249 -9.78 -2.90 16.49
N PRO A 250 -9.30 -4.14 16.45
CA PRO A 250 -7.87 -4.45 16.59
C PRO A 250 -6.94 -3.62 15.69
N VAL A 251 -7.36 -3.36 14.47
CA VAL A 251 -6.62 -2.57 13.48
C VAL A 251 -6.49 -1.09 13.83
N ASN A 252 -7.31 -0.58 14.73
CA ASN A 252 -7.34 0.84 15.12
C ASN A 252 -6.94 1.08 16.58
N LYS A 253 -6.94 0.04 17.40
CA LYS A 253 -6.64 0.17 18.83
C LYS A 253 -5.23 0.71 19.04
N GLY A 254 -5.08 1.71 19.90
CA GLY A 254 -3.80 2.38 20.16
C GLY A 254 -3.41 3.45 19.12
N GLN A 255 -4.22 3.65 18.07
CA GLN A 255 -3.98 4.67 17.03
C GLN A 255 -4.90 5.89 17.21
N TRP A 256 -4.75 6.90 16.35
CA TRP A 256 -5.60 8.10 16.30
C TRP A 256 -5.63 8.86 17.65
N ASN A 257 -4.44 9.18 18.17
CA ASN A 257 -4.29 9.63 19.56
C ASN A 257 -4.52 11.13 19.75
N TYR A 258 -4.28 11.97 18.74
CA TYR A 258 -4.46 13.41 18.85
C TYR A 258 -5.92 13.82 18.69
N ASP A 259 -6.38 14.83 19.46
CA ASP A 259 -7.71 15.43 19.26
C ASP A 259 -7.79 16.27 18.00
N GLU A 260 -6.65 16.89 17.60
CA GLU A 260 -6.54 17.66 16.36
C GLU A 260 -5.23 17.33 15.65
N VAL A 261 -5.32 17.15 14.34
CA VAL A 261 -4.18 17.06 13.43
C VAL A 261 -4.27 18.23 12.46
N ARG A 262 -3.21 19.03 12.37
CA ARG A 262 -3.19 20.21 11.51
C ARG A 262 -2.03 20.15 10.54
N PHE A 263 -2.30 20.32 9.26
CA PHE A 263 -1.30 20.50 8.21
C PHE A 263 -1.14 22.00 7.92
N GLU A 264 0.09 22.48 8.07
CA GLU A 264 0.50 23.84 7.73
C GLU A 264 1.31 23.78 6.43
N TYR A 265 0.88 24.56 5.42
CA TYR A 265 1.50 24.56 4.10
C TYR A 265 2.60 25.57 3.98
N TYR A 266 3.73 25.16 3.45
CA TYR A 266 4.91 25.98 3.22
C TYR A 266 5.31 25.92 1.74
N ARG A 267 5.94 27.01 1.27
CA ARG A 267 6.39 27.09 -0.11
C ARG A 267 7.43 26.02 -0.46
N ASP A 268 8.35 25.76 0.47
CA ASP A 268 9.44 24.81 0.30
C ASP A 268 9.89 24.22 1.66
N GLU A 269 10.65 23.14 1.60
CA GLU A 269 11.16 22.42 2.79
C GLU A 269 12.07 23.30 3.67
N THR A 270 12.81 24.26 3.09
CA THR A 270 13.70 25.13 3.86
C THR A 270 12.89 26.02 4.78
N VAL A 271 11.84 26.64 4.26
CA VAL A 271 10.94 27.49 5.05
C VAL A 271 10.20 26.67 6.11
N ALA A 272 9.74 25.46 5.77
CA ALA A 272 9.10 24.56 6.70
C ALA A 272 10.07 24.14 7.84
N PHE A 273 11.33 23.84 7.52
CA PHE A 273 12.33 23.47 8.51
C PHE A 273 12.66 24.63 9.45
N GLU A 274 12.77 25.86 8.95
CA GLU A 274 12.95 27.03 9.82
C GLU A 274 11.74 27.26 10.74
N SER A 275 10.52 27.00 10.24
CA SER A 275 9.30 27.03 11.06
C SER A 275 9.28 25.94 12.14
N PHE A 276 9.78 24.74 11.82
CA PHE A 276 9.98 23.66 12.82
C PHE A 276 10.98 24.09 13.91
N LYS A 277 12.11 24.68 13.54
CA LYS A 277 13.10 25.21 14.52
C LYS A 277 12.51 26.28 15.42
N ALA A 278 11.58 27.07 14.90
CA ALA A 278 10.86 28.12 15.63
C ALA A 278 9.76 27.57 16.57
N GLY A 279 9.47 26.26 16.55
CA GLY A 279 8.46 25.61 17.39
C GLY A 279 7.03 25.74 16.85
N ASN A 280 6.86 26.08 15.59
CA ASN A 280 5.53 26.16 14.95
C ASN A 280 5.02 24.79 14.47
N LEU A 281 5.88 23.78 14.41
CA LEU A 281 5.57 22.41 14.06
C LEU A 281 5.98 21.48 15.20
N ASP A 282 5.22 20.40 15.38
CA ASP A 282 5.42 19.44 16.48
C ASP A 282 6.11 18.15 15.98
N TYR A 283 6.06 17.90 14.68
CA TYR A 283 6.67 16.74 14.03
C TYR A 283 7.38 17.15 12.74
N TRP A 284 8.57 16.56 12.53
CA TRP A 284 9.36 16.73 11.32
C TRP A 284 9.97 15.39 10.92
N GLN A 285 9.74 14.98 9.69
CA GLN A 285 10.42 13.83 9.09
C GLN A 285 11.56 14.36 8.21
N GLU A 286 12.80 14.13 8.63
CA GLU A 286 13.96 14.56 7.87
C GLU A 286 14.23 13.60 6.71
N THR A 287 14.26 14.13 5.50
CA THR A 287 14.54 13.38 4.27
C THR A 287 15.91 13.66 3.69
N SER A 288 16.61 14.69 4.20
CA SER A 288 17.94 15.09 3.76
C SER A 288 19.03 14.52 4.67
N ALA A 289 19.86 13.62 4.13
CA ALA A 289 21.05 13.11 4.83
C ALA A 289 21.99 14.24 5.30
N LYS A 290 22.13 15.30 4.49
CA LYS A 290 22.93 16.48 4.86
C LYS A 290 22.33 17.18 6.07
N ASN A 291 21.03 17.50 6.06
CA ASN A 291 20.40 18.16 7.18
C ASN A 291 20.47 17.30 8.44
N TRP A 292 20.18 16.00 8.33
CA TRP A 292 20.31 15.08 9.45
C TRP A 292 21.70 15.10 10.09
N ALA A 293 22.75 15.17 9.27
CA ALA A 293 24.12 15.21 9.74
C ALA A 293 24.54 16.57 10.32
N THR A 294 24.04 17.69 9.77
CA THR A 294 24.66 19.02 10.01
C THR A 294 23.72 20.09 10.54
N ALA A 295 22.38 19.95 10.42
CA ALA A 295 21.46 21.04 10.67
C ALA A 295 20.77 21.04 12.04
N TYR A 296 21.02 20.02 12.86
CA TYR A 296 20.35 19.85 14.16
C TYR A 296 21.15 20.33 15.37
N ASP A 297 22.10 21.23 15.18
CA ASP A 297 22.81 21.91 16.27
C ASP A 297 22.21 23.28 16.57
N PHE A 298 21.03 23.33 17.16
CA PHE A 298 20.36 24.54 17.62
C PHE A 298 19.79 24.39 19.04
N SER A 299 19.43 25.52 19.67
CA SER A 299 19.09 25.57 21.09
C SER A 299 17.99 24.59 21.52
N ALA A 300 16.93 24.43 20.74
CA ALA A 300 15.82 23.53 21.09
C ALA A 300 16.25 22.05 21.15
N VAL A 301 17.18 21.63 20.28
CA VAL A 301 17.76 20.29 20.30
C VAL A 301 18.71 20.14 21.51
N ARG A 302 19.63 21.12 21.71
CA ARG A 302 20.56 21.08 22.85
C ARG A 302 19.86 21.09 24.20
N ASN A 303 18.74 21.77 24.30
CA ASN A 303 17.93 21.85 25.52
C ASN A 303 16.93 20.70 25.68
N GLY A 304 16.89 19.75 24.74
CA GLY A 304 16.02 18.58 24.81
C GLY A 304 14.54 18.83 24.49
N PHE A 305 14.17 20.01 23.98
CA PHE A 305 12.81 20.30 23.51
C PHE A 305 12.49 19.58 22.20
N ILE A 306 13.51 19.30 21.38
CA ILE A 306 13.41 18.47 20.17
C ILE A 306 14.26 17.22 20.37
N LYS A 307 13.66 16.06 20.14
CA LYS A 307 14.33 14.75 20.15
C LYS A 307 14.54 14.27 18.73
N ARG A 308 15.78 13.88 18.41
CA ARG A 308 16.11 13.18 17.17
C ARG A 308 15.99 11.68 17.42
N GLN A 309 15.34 10.98 16.49
CA GLN A 309 15.19 9.53 16.59
C GLN A 309 15.31 8.90 15.21
N GLU A 310 16.09 7.84 15.10
CA GLU A 310 16.09 6.95 13.94
C GLU A 310 15.09 5.81 14.20
N VAL A 311 14.19 5.60 13.25
CA VAL A 311 13.19 4.54 13.31
C VAL A 311 13.49 3.54 12.23
N THR A 312 13.86 2.32 12.62
CA THR A 312 14.08 1.22 11.67
C THR A 312 12.76 0.75 11.10
N VAL A 313 12.63 0.82 9.78
CA VAL A 313 11.45 0.39 9.05
C VAL A 313 11.69 -1.01 8.48
N LYS A 314 10.79 -1.95 8.80
CA LYS A 314 10.83 -3.35 8.34
C LYS A 314 9.81 -3.59 7.23
N ARG A 315 9.91 -2.84 6.16
CA ARG A 315 9.06 -3.02 4.97
C ARG A 315 9.90 -2.83 3.72
N SER A 316 9.42 -3.31 2.60
CA SER A 316 10.06 -3.07 1.30
C SER A 316 10.31 -1.58 1.11
N GLN A 317 11.55 -1.25 0.76
CA GLN A 317 11.96 0.13 0.51
C GLN A 317 11.94 0.40 -1.00
N PRO A 318 11.41 1.56 -1.43
CA PRO A 318 11.43 1.92 -2.84
C PRO A 318 12.88 2.07 -3.31
N MET A 319 13.17 1.53 -4.50
CA MET A 319 14.47 1.70 -5.12
C MET A 319 14.59 3.12 -5.71
N GLN A 320 15.49 3.92 -5.20
CA GLN A 320 15.88 5.17 -5.84
C GLN A 320 16.98 4.89 -6.88
N CYS A 321 16.68 5.09 -8.15
CA CYS A 321 17.59 4.75 -9.25
C CYS A 321 17.35 5.60 -10.49
N PHE A 322 18.32 5.58 -11.42
CA PHE A 322 18.12 6.07 -12.78
C PHE A 322 17.47 4.98 -13.61
N VAL A 323 16.21 5.18 -13.98
CA VAL A 323 15.46 4.24 -14.83
C VAL A 323 15.83 4.49 -16.29
N LEU A 324 16.53 3.54 -16.92
CA LEU A 324 16.91 3.62 -18.32
C LEU A 324 15.76 3.15 -19.20
N ASN A 325 15.38 3.96 -20.19
CA ASN A 325 14.31 3.61 -21.13
C ASN A 325 14.82 2.60 -22.17
N LEU A 326 14.54 1.33 -21.95
CA LEU A 326 14.98 0.23 -22.84
C LEU A 326 14.38 0.26 -24.25
N ARG A 327 13.40 1.11 -24.53
CA ARG A 327 12.85 1.34 -25.86
C ARG A 327 13.74 2.28 -26.69
N ARG A 328 14.75 2.88 -26.07
CA ARG A 328 15.73 3.72 -26.76
C ARG A 328 16.98 2.91 -27.07
N SER A 329 17.40 2.93 -28.36
CA SER A 329 18.51 2.11 -28.85
C SER A 329 19.80 2.16 -28.02
N PRO A 330 20.25 3.30 -27.44
CA PRO A 330 21.43 3.29 -26.59
C PRO A 330 21.30 2.38 -25.37
N PHE A 331 20.06 2.20 -24.84
CA PHE A 331 19.81 1.45 -23.63
C PHE A 331 19.26 0.03 -23.86
N GLU A 332 19.02 -0.37 -25.10
CA GLU A 332 18.68 -1.75 -25.45
C GLU A 332 19.86 -2.69 -25.16
N ASP A 333 21.08 -2.22 -25.42
CA ASP A 333 22.29 -2.98 -25.16
C ASP A 333 22.62 -3.04 -23.66
N ARG A 334 22.67 -4.27 -23.12
CA ARG A 334 23.01 -4.53 -21.71
C ARG A 334 24.37 -3.97 -21.32
N ARG A 335 25.36 -4.01 -22.25
CA ARG A 335 26.74 -3.53 -22.00
C ARG A 335 26.76 -2.04 -21.70
N VAL A 336 25.94 -1.25 -22.41
CA VAL A 336 25.80 0.19 -22.13
C VAL A 336 25.27 0.41 -20.71
N ARG A 337 24.22 -0.33 -20.30
CA ARG A 337 23.67 -0.23 -18.93
C ARG A 337 24.68 -0.65 -17.85
N GLN A 338 25.46 -1.68 -18.12
CA GLN A 338 26.55 -2.11 -17.23
C GLN A 338 27.65 -1.04 -17.12
N ALA A 339 27.99 -0.38 -18.22
CA ALA A 339 28.96 0.72 -18.22
C ALA A 339 28.51 1.88 -17.34
N PHE A 340 27.23 2.27 -17.37
CA PHE A 340 26.67 3.28 -16.45
C PHE A 340 26.79 2.85 -14.98
N ASN A 341 26.50 1.58 -14.68
CA ASN A 341 26.59 1.07 -13.30
C ASN A 341 28.04 1.06 -12.79
N LEU A 342 29.01 0.75 -13.65
CA LEU A 342 30.45 0.79 -13.33
C LEU A 342 30.97 2.22 -13.15
N ALA A 343 30.40 3.19 -13.88
CA ALA A 343 30.81 4.59 -13.79
C ALA A 343 30.23 5.34 -12.58
N PHE A 344 29.24 4.75 -11.91
CA PHE A 344 28.62 5.38 -10.74
C PHE A 344 29.43 5.10 -9.45
N ASP A 345 30.07 6.15 -8.93
CA ASP A 345 30.83 6.08 -7.67
C ASP A 345 29.90 6.27 -6.47
N PHE A 346 29.27 5.18 -6.02
CA PHE A 346 28.39 5.19 -4.86
C PHE A 346 29.15 5.48 -3.56
N GLU A 347 30.32 4.91 -3.37
CA GLU A 347 31.08 5.04 -2.13
C GLU A 347 31.52 6.49 -1.90
N TRP A 348 32.02 7.16 -2.96
CA TRP A 348 32.32 8.58 -2.89
C TRP A 348 31.06 9.43 -2.61
N ALA A 349 29.98 9.17 -3.33
CA ALA A 349 28.72 9.88 -3.15
C ALA A 349 28.16 9.69 -1.74
N ASN A 350 28.18 8.44 -1.23
CA ASN A 350 27.73 8.14 0.12
C ASN A 350 28.56 8.85 1.18
N LYS A 351 29.86 8.82 1.04
CA LYS A 351 30.78 9.48 1.99
C LYS A 351 30.65 11.00 1.97
N ASN A 352 30.62 11.62 0.78
CA ASN A 352 30.80 13.07 0.63
C ASN A 352 29.45 13.84 0.52
N LEU A 353 28.40 13.20 0.00
CA LEU A 353 27.10 13.83 -0.21
C LEU A 353 26.05 13.33 0.78
N PHE A 354 26.12 12.05 1.16
CA PHE A 354 25.09 11.42 2.01
C PHE A 354 25.61 11.10 3.44
N TYR A 355 26.80 11.53 3.78
CA TYR A 355 27.38 11.42 5.12
C TYR A 355 27.43 9.97 5.66
N GLY A 356 27.60 8.99 4.78
CA GLY A 356 27.65 7.58 5.13
C GLY A 356 26.32 6.95 5.52
N GLN A 357 25.20 7.63 5.31
CA GLN A 357 23.88 7.21 5.80
C GLN A 357 23.13 6.27 4.87
N TYR A 358 23.60 6.07 3.64
CA TYR A 358 22.90 5.26 2.67
C TYR A 358 23.55 3.89 2.48
N ALA A 359 22.73 2.91 2.15
CA ALA A 359 23.17 1.61 1.66
C ALA A 359 22.79 1.47 0.18
N ARG A 360 23.69 0.88 -0.62
CA ARG A 360 23.40 0.62 -2.02
C ARG A 360 22.38 -0.50 -2.14
N VAL A 361 21.30 -0.26 -2.87
CA VAL A 361 20.23 -1.24 -3.07
C VAL A 361 20.70 -2.35 -4.00
N GLY A 362 20.53 -3.60 -3.59
CA GLY A 362 20.89 -4.80 -4.35
C GLY A 362 19.69 -5.58 -4.88
N SER A 363 18.48 -5.23 -4.47
CA SER A 363 17.23 -5.89 -4.89
C SER A 363 16.11 -4.90 -5.04
N TYR A 364 15.15 -5.15 -5.94
CA TYR A 364 13.92 -4.36 -6.08
C TYR A 364 13.05 -4.40 -4.82
N PHE A 365 13.14 -5.46 -4.04
CA PHE A 365 12.35 -5.68 -2.83
C PHE A 365 13.19 -5.55 -1.56
N GLN A 366 14.25 -4.74 -1.61
CA GLN A 366 15.16 -4.52 -0.48
C GLN A 366 14.41 -4.20 0.81
N GLY A 367 14.75 -4.88 1.89
CA GLY A 367 14.12 -4.69 3.20
C GLY A 367 12.86 -5.53 3.43
N SER A 368 12.50 -6.42 2.51
CA SER A 368 11.40 -7.36 2.66
C SER A 368 11.85 -8.81 2.45
N GLU A 369 10.97 -9.74 2.76
CA GLU A 369 11.13 -11.19 2.51
C GLU A 369 11.27 -11.56 1.03
N LEU A 370 10.90 -10.64 0.13
CA LEU A 370 11.05 -10.81 -1.32
C LEU A 370 12.39 -10.32 -1.86
N ALA A 371 13.25 -9.76 -1.01
CA ALA A 371 14.57 -9.32 -1.45
C ALA A 371 15.37 -10.49 -1.97
N ALA A 372 15.98 -10.34 -3.16
CA ALA A 372 16.87 -11.35 -3.69
C ALA A 372 18.03 -11.60 -2.70
N PRO A 373 18.29 -12.84 -2.32
CA PRO A 373 19.41 -13.17 -1.46
C PRO A 373 20.73 -12.82 -2.15
N GLN A 374 21.74 -12.47 -1.37
CA GLN A 374 23.10 -12.21 -1.88
C GLN A 374 23.89 -13.53 -2.01
N GLU A 375 23.23 -14.55 -2.56
CA GLU A 375 23.68 -15.93 -2.69
C GLU A 375 23.35 -16.44 -4.09
N LYS A 376 23.88 -17.60 -4.46
CA LYS A 376 23.45 -18.30 -5.69
C LYS A 376 22.10 -18.98 -5.41
N PRO A 377 21.27 -19.15 -6.44
CA PRO A 377 20.01 -19.85 -6.26
C PRO A 377 20.22 -21.29 -5.78
N GLU A 378 19.45 -21.72 -4.78
CA GLU A 378 19.48 -23.06 -4.21
C GLU A 378 18.07 -23.65 -4.08
N GLY A 379 17.98 -24.95 -3.81
CA GLY A 379 16.72 -25.61 -3.52
C GLY A 379 15.64 -25.36 -4.58
N ARG A 380 14.45 -24.97 -4.15
CA ARG A 380 13.29 -24.77 -5.04
C ARG A 380 13.47 -23.62 -6.02
N GLU A 381 14.20 -22.56 -5.64
CA GLU A 381 14.52 -21.46 -6.54
C GLU A 381 15.37 -21.95 -7.73
N LEU A 382 16.42 -22.71 -7.45
CA LEU A 382 17.27 -23.30 -8.49
C LEU A 382 16.48 -24.26 -9.42
N GLU A 383 15.58 -25.06 -8.88
CA GLU A 383 14.72 -25.93 -9.68
C GLU A 383 13.87 -25.11 -10.67
N ILE A 384 13.16 -24.07 -10.19
CA ILE A 384 12.33 -23.20 -11.03
C ILE A 384 13.16 -22.50 -12.10
N LEU A 385 14.30 -21.91 -11.72
CA LEU A 385 15.20 -21.24 -12.66
C LEU A 385 15.75 -22.20 -13.73
N THR A 386 16.01 -23.47 -13.34
CA THR A 386 16.47 -24.50 -14.28
C THR A 386 15.42 -24.85 -15.32
N GLU A 387 14.13 -24.84 -14.97
CA GLU A 387 13.03 -25.08 -15.92
C GLU A 387 12.97 -24.02 -17.04
N VAL A 388 13.41 -22.79 -16.74
CA VAL A 388 13.37 -21.62 -17.66
C VAL A 388 14.77 -21.15 -18.07
N LYS A 389 15.80 -21.96 -17.91
CA LYS A 389 17.21 -21.60 -18.09
C LYS A 389 17.57 -20.93 -19.43
N ASP A 390 16.85 -21.28 -20.50
CA ASP A 390 17.10 -20.75 -21.84
C ASP A 390 16.70 -19.24 -21.94
N GLY A 391 15.85 -18.77 -21.03
CA GLY A 391 15.45 -17.36 -20.91
C GLY A 391 16.17 -16.59 -19.81
N VAL A 392 17.09 -17.24 -19.08
CA VAL A 392 17.79 -16.66 -17.93
C VAL A 392 19.29 -16.55 -18.22
N PRO A 393 19.92 -15.39 -17.96
CA PRO A 393 21.37 -15.25 -18.12
C PRO A 393 22.15 -16.30 -17.31
N GLN A 394 23.20 -16.88 -17.92
CA GLN A 394 23.99 -17.94 -17.30
C GLN A 394 24.61 -17.51 -15.96
N GLU A 395 24.95 -16.23 -15.82
CA GLU A 395 25.54 -15.66 -14.62
C GLU A 395 24.64 -15.84 -13.39
N VAL A 396 23.31 -15.93 -13.56
CA VAL A 396 22.35 -16.17 -12.44
C VAL A 396 22.66 -17.49 -11.74
N PHE A 397 23.15 -18.49 -12.45
CA PHE A 397 23.47 -19.81 -11.90
C PHE A 397 24.91 -19.91 -11.35
N THR A 398 25.81 -19.05 -11.84
CA THR A 398 27.24 -19.21 -11.60
C THR A 398 27.84 -18.14 -10.69
N GLU A 399 27.20 -16.97 -10.59
CA GLU A 399 27.72 -15.80 -9.89
C GLU A 399 26.72 -15.25 -8.88
N VAL A 400 27.24 -14.66 -7.81
CA VAL A 400 26.42 -13.84 -6.90
C VAL A 400 26.38 -12.42 -7.45
N HIS A 401 25.19 -11.93 -7.78
CA HIS A 401 25.06 -10.56 -8.26
C HIS A 401 25.51 -9.55 -7.19
N ARG A 402 26.42 -8.69 -7.56
CA ARG A 402 26.90 -7.58 -6.73
C ARG A 402 27.05 -6.32 -7.56
N ASN A 403 26.63 -5.20 -6.98
CA ASN A 403 26.94 -3.92 -7.60
C ASN A 403 28.46 -3.68 -7.62
N PRO A 404 29.01 -2.98 -8.62
CA PRO A 404 30.40 -2.54 -8.61
C PRO A 404 30.72 -1.71 -7.36
N VAL A 405 31.89 -1.88 -6.80
CA VAL A 405 32.38 -1.15 -5.62
C VAL A 405 33.54 -0.25 -6.04
N ASN A 406 33.62 0.95 -5.49
CA ASN A 406 34.68 1.94 -5.70
C ASN A 406 35.26 2.36 -4.32
N ALA A 407 35.75 1.39 -3.55
CA ALA A 407 36.23 1.63 -2.20
C ALA A 407 37.51 2.50 -2.16
N ASN A 408 38.23 2.56 -3.29
CA ASN A 408 39.46 3.35 -3.45
C ASN A 408 39.59 3.88 -4.89
N PRO A 409 40.51 4.85 -5.17
CA PRO A 409 40.71 5.41 -6.51
C PRO A 409 41.11 4.39 -7.58
N ASP A 410 41.78 3.30 -7.23
CA ASP A 410 42.19 2.28 -8.18
C ASP A 410 41.01 1.41 -8.63
N ASP A 411 40.08 1.11 -7.74
CA ASP A 411 38.81 0.45 -8.07
C ASP A 411 38.02 1.30 -9.07
N MET A 412 37.92 2.61 -8.83
CA MET A 412 37.21 3.53 -9.72
C MET A 412 37.87 3.56 -11.11
N ARG A 413 39.21 3.63 -11.20
CA ARG A 413 39.94 3.57 -12.47
C ARG A 413 39.72 2.23 -13.19
N GLY A 414 39.69 1.12 -12.44
CA GLY A 414 39.41 -0.21 -12.94
C GLY A 414 38.01 -0.31 -13.54
N ASN A 415 37.00 0.17 -12.79
CA ASN A 415 35.62 0.17 -13.21
C ASN A 415 35.37 1.09 -14.43
N LEU A 416 35.99 2.28 -14.48
CA LEU A 416 35.91 3.16 -15.63
C LEU A 416 36.55 2.54 -16.91
N ARG A 417 37.68 1.83 -16.78
CA ARG A 417 38.29 1.10 -17.92
C ARG A 417 37.33 0.05 -18.46
N LYS A 418 36.74 -0.78 -17.56
CA LYS A 418 35.75 -1.79 -17.97
C LYS A 418 34.52 -1.14 -18.62
N ALA A 419 34.07 0.01 -18.11
CA ALA A 419 32.96 0.75 -18.70
C ALA A 419 33.26 1.19 -20.13
N VAL A 420 34.48 1.73 -20.36
CA VAL A 420 34.94 2.12 -21.72
C VAL A 420 35.03 0.92 -22.63
N GLU A 421 35.57 -0.22 -22.17
CA GLU A 421 35.64 -1.47 -22.95
C GLU A 421 34.24 -1.93 -23.37
N LEU A 422 33.28 -1.98 -22.42
CA LEU A 422 31.88 -2.35 -22.71
C LEU A 422 31.21 -1.40 -23.71
N LEU A 423 31.47 -0.09 -23.61
CA LEU A 423 30.96 0.89 -24.58
C LEU A 423 31.55 0.67 -25.98
N LYS A 424 32.86 0.42 -26.10
CA LYS A 424 33.51 0.10 -27.37
C LYS A 424 32.94 -1.18 -27.97
N GLU A 425 32.80 -2.24 -27.20
CA GLU A 425 32.17 -3.49 -27.65
C GLU A 425 30.74 -3.30 -28.12
N ALA A 426 29.99 -2.33 -27.49
CA ALA A 426 28.65 -1.93 -27.90
C ALA A 426 28.63 -0.99 -29.14
N GLY A 427 29.79 -0.68 -29.71
CA GLY A 427 29.92 0.17 -30.93
C GLY A 427 29.98 1.67 -30.65
N TRP A 428 30.25 2.09 -29.40
CA TRP A 428 30.45 3.50 -29.07
C TRP A 428 31.94 3.87 -29.17
N GLU A 429 32.24 4.91 -29.92
CA GLU A 429 33.56 5.53 -29.94
C GLU A 429 33.66 6.56 -28.80
N VAL A 430 34.80 6.54 -28.07
CA VAL A 430 35.10 7.44 -26.95
C VAL A 430 36.31 8.31 -27.36
#